data_9268274b43039bb6cd9a239a9bdb85ab
#
_entry.id   9268274b43039bb6cd9a239a9bdb85ab
#
_cell.length_a   1.000
_cell.length_b   1.000
_cell.length_c   1.000
_cell.angle_alpha   90.00
_cell.angle_beta   90.00
_cell.angle_gamma   90.00
#
_symmetry.space_group_name_H-M   'P 1'
#
loop_
_entity.id
_entity.type
_entity.pdbx_description
1 polymer ?
#
loop_
_entity_poly.entity_id
_entity_poly.type
_entity_poly.pdbx_seq_one_letter_code
_entity_poly.pdbx_strand_id
1 'polypeptide(L)'
;MSLVLAADYRVPDFDHWWAALTDDLPRLPSLGAHHIVVYRSLEDTSRVFVTIGFRERPRVDALLRSPVMFAWFDSAGVDELPPMFAGEVVEKFDLGSPARSAGPAAAAETVVVAAIVPVGELDRLRARVHTAADRIAASGVRRFWLYRALDDAAEVMILQEIATERQAEQWIRHPDAAAGFMAEAGVGAYPPLFVGRLVQTFEVPGT
;
A
#
# COMPACT_ATOMS: atom_id res chain seq x y z
N MET A 1 6.12 13.98 9.52
CA MET A 1 6.07 13.49 8.14
C MET A 1 5.84 11.99 8.21
N SER A 2 4.93 11.41 7.46
CA SER A 2 4.65 9.98 7.53
C SER A 2 5.32 9.33 6.32
N LEU A 3 6.26 8.42 6.57
CA LEU A 3 6.99 7.69 5.55
C LEU A 3 6.43 6.27 5.45
N VAL A 4 6.53 5.67 4.28
CA VAL A 4 6.11 4.30 4.03
C VAL A 4 7.22 3.54 3.30
N LEU A 5 7.42 2.31 3.70
CA LEU A 5 8.06 1.28 2.89
C LEU A 5 6.99 0.29 2.47
N ALA A 6 6.85 0.05 1.19
CA ALA A 6 5.83 -0.85 0.65
C ALA A 6 6.48 -1.89 -0.28
N ALA A 7 5.97 -3.12 -0.23
CA ALA A 7 6.39 -4.18 -1.12
C ALA A 7 5.20 -5.07 -1.50
N ASP A 8 5.17 -5.48 -2.77
CA ASP A 8 4.21 -6.37 -3.38
C ASP A 8 4.96 -7.61 -3.90
N TYR A 9 4.69 -8.79 -3.34
CA TYR A 9 5.43 -10.00 -3.64
C TYR A 9 4.64 -11.27 -3.41
N ARG A 10 5.16 -12.39 -3.90
CA ARG A 10 4.59 -13.71 -3.68
C ARG A 10 5.23 -14.42 -2.50
N VAL A 11 4.38 -15.14 -1.77
CA VAL A 11 4.76 -16.00 -0.66
C VAL A 11 4.23 -17.42 -0.95
N PRO A 12 5.09 -18.38 -1.23
CA PRO A 12 4.66 -19.75 -1.56
C PRO A 12 3.87 -20.41 -0.42
N ASP A 13 4.27 -20.14 0.81
CA ASP A 13 3.61 -20.60 2.04
C ASP A 13 3.25 -19.39 2.93
N PHE A 14 1.97 -19.00 2.89
CA PHE A 14 1.48 -17.86 3.66
C PHE A 14 1.57 -18.07 5.17
N ASP A 15 1.33 -19.29 5.66
CA ASP A 15 1.32 -19.54 7.09
C ASP A 15 2.75 -19.49 7.67
N HIS A 16 3.73 -20.03 6.93
CA HIS A 16 5.14 -19.91 7.27
C HIS A 16 5.59 -18.44 7.28
N TRP A 17 5.29 -17.71 6.20
CA TRP A 17 5.60 -16.29 6.09
C TRP A 17 4.95 -15.46 7.20
N TRP A 18 3.67 -15.77 7.52
CA TRP A 18 2.93 -15.08 8.58
C TRP A 18 3.57 -15.31 9.96
N ALA A 19 3.99 -16.55 10.24
CA ALA A 19 4.70 -16.88 11.46
C ALA A 19 6.03 -16.09 11.56
N ALA A 20 6.83 -16.05 10.49
CA ALA A 20 8.07 -15.27 10.45
C ALA A 20 7.83 -13.78 10.70
N LEU A 21 6.77 -13.19 10.08
CA LEU A 21 6.39 -11.80 10.30
C LEU A 21 6.02 -11.54 11.76
N THR A 22 5.17 -12.40 12.35
CA THR A 22 4.68 -12.21 13.72
C THR A 22 5.76 -12.39 14.76
N ASP A 23 6.70 -13.30 14.55
CA ASP A 23 7.85 -13.53 15.44
C ASP A 23 8.81 -12.33 15.47
N ASP A 24 8.90 -11.59 14.36
CA ASP A 24 9.77 -10.42 14.27
C ASP A 24 9.10 -9.08 14.65
N LEU A 25 7.77 -9.05 14.89
CA LEU A 25 7.07 -7.84 15.34
C LEU A 25 7.73 -7.14 16.53
N PRO A 26 8.25 -7.87 17.57
CA PRO A 26 8.91 -7.22 18.71
C PRO A 26 10.20 -6.46 18.37
N ARG A 27 10.80 -6.73 17.21
CA ARG A 27 12.04 -6.07 16.75
C ARG A 27 11.79 -4.78 15.99
N LEU A 28 10.60 -4.61 15.43
CA LEU A 28 10.25 -3.49 14.55
C LEU A 28 10.36 -2.11 15.18
N PRO A 29 10.03 -1.90 16.48
CA PRO A 29 10.26 -0.61 17.14
C PRO A 29 11.72 -0.16 17.05
N SER A 30 12.66 -1.10 17.23
CA SER A 30 14.11 -0.79 17.17
C SER A 30 14.56 -0.37 15.77
N LEU A 31 13.84 -0.79 14.72
CA LEU A 31 14.05 -0.38 13.34
C LEU A 31 13.36 0.96 13.00
N GLY A 32 12.57 1.51 13.92
CA GLY A 32 11.85 2.76 13.75
C GLY A 32 10.48 2.64 13.06
N ALA A 33 9.99 1.42 12.87
CA ALA A 33 8.64 1.18 12.40
C ALA A 33 7.62 1.54 13.50
N HIS A 34 6.46 2.08 13.09
CA HIS A 34 5.38 2.41 14.04
C HIS A 34 4.05 1.74 13.70
N HIS A 35 3.88 1.22 12.49
CA HIS A 35 2.78 0.33 12.13
C HIS A 35 3.16 -0.53 10.93
N ILE A 36 2.47 -1.67 10.80
CA ILE A 36 2.52 -2.52 9.62
C ILE A 36 1.10 -2.82 9.20
N VAL A 37 0.85 -2.81 7.90
CA VAL A 37 -0.40 -3.26 7.34
C VAL A 37 -0.13 -4.34 6.30
N VAL A 38 -0.84 -5.43 6.42
CA VAL A 38 -0.73 -6.59 5.53
C VAL A 38 -2.04 -6.78 4.79
N TYR A 39 -1.93 -6.88 3.47
CA TYR A 39 -3.03 -7.22 2.57
C TYR A 39 -2.71 -8.49 1.80
N ARG A 40 -3.73 -9.29 1.51
CA ARG A 40 -3.62 -10.49 0.68
C ARG A 40 -4.44 -10.29 -0.58
N SER A 41 -3.88 -10.63 -1.74
CA SER A 41 -4.54 -10.43 -3.03
C SER A 41 -5.84 -11.23 -3.14
N LEU A 42 -6.84 -10.64 -3.81
CA LEU A 42 -8.10 -11.29 -4.14
C LEU A 42 -7.98 -12.21 -5.36
N GLU A 43 -7.01 -11.96 -6.25
CA GLU A 43 -6.80 -12.73 -7.48
C GLU A 43 -5.81 -13.88 -7.28
N ASP A 44 -4.74 -13.62 -6.55
CA ASP A 44 -3.64 -14.57 -6.30
C ASP A 44 -3.37 -14.64 -4.80
N THR A 45 -3.89 -15.66 -4.15
CA THR A 45 -3.76 -15.83 -2.69
C THR A 45 -2.33 -16.05 -2.19
N SER A 46 -1.39 -16.31 -3.09
CA SER A 46 0.05 -16.31 -2.78
C SER A 46 0.68 -14.91 -2.78
N ARG A 47 -0.02 -13.89 -3.29
CA ARG A 47 0.49 -12.52 -3.40
C ARG A 47 0.06 -11.68 -2.20
N VAL A 48 1.02 -11.00 -1.60
CA VAL A 48 0.81 -10.10 -0.45
C VAL A 48 1.32 -8.70 -0.78
N PHE A 49 0.68 -7.70 -0.20
CA PHE A 49 1.14 -6.34 -0.20
C PHE A 49 1.31 -5.88 1.26
N VAL A 50 2.51 -5.45 1.59
CA VAL A 50 2.87 -5.04 2.94
C VAL A 50 3.29 -3.59 2.93
N THR A 51 2.77 -2.81 3.86
CA THR A 51 3.24 -1.45 4.10
C THR A 51 3.74 -1.30 5.53
N ILE A 52 4.88 -0.66 5.69
CA ILE A 52 5.50 -0.37 6.99
C ILE A 52 5.65 1.14 7.11
N GLY A 53 5.06 1.71 8.17
CA GLY A 53 5.15 3.14 8.44
C GLY A 53 6.37 3.52 9.28
N PHE A 54 7.03 4.61 8.89
CA PHE A 54 8.20 5.17 9.59
C PHE A 54 8.00 6.66 9.88
N ARG A 55 8.69 7.17 10.89
CA ARG A 55 8.72 8.60 11.22
C ARG A 55 9.93 9.31 10.65
N GLU A 56 11.03 8.60 10.43
CA GLU A 56 12.34 9.16 10.10
C GLU A 56 12.93 8.51 8.86
N ARG A 57 13.33 9.34 7.88
CA ARG A 57 13.95 8.89 6.63
C ARG A 57 15.24 8.07 6.85
N PRO A 58 16.18 8.46 7.74
CA PRO A 58 17.38 7.67 7.97
C PRO A 58 17.11 6.22 8.38
N ARG A 59 15.97 5.96 9.04
CA ARG A 59 15.56 4.60 9.42
C ARG A 59 15.16 3.76 8.21
N VAL A 60 14.43 4.36 7.25
CA VAL A 60 14.07 3.71 5.99
C VAL A 60 15.33 3.37 5.20
N ASP A 61 16.23 4.34 5.02
CA ASP A 61 17.48 4.17 4.28
C ASP A 61 18.39 3.09 4.93
N ALA A 62 18.43 3.04 6.26
CA ALA A 62 19.18 2.04 7.00
C ALA A 62 18.59 0.64 6.83
N LEU A 63 17.26 0.50 6.86
CA LEU A 63 16.57 -0.77 6.67
C LEU A 63 16.80 -1.31 5.25
N LEU A 64 16.63 -0.48 4.23
CA LEU A 64 16.82 -0.87 2.82
C LEU A 64 18.22 -1.37 2.50
N ARG A 65 19.24 -0.93 3.27
CA ARG A 65 20.64 -1.37 3.13
C ARG A 65 21.05 -2.46 4.11
N SER A 66 20.12 -2.87 4.98
CA SER A 66 20.42 -3.81 6.05
C SER A 66 20.45 -5.24 5.55
N PRO A 67 21.51 -6.02 5.82
CA PRO A 67 21.50 -7.46 5.56
C PRO A 67 20.42 -8.20 6.35
N VAL A 68 19.91 -7.62 7.44
CA VAL A 68 18.84 -8.19 8.25
C VAL A 68 17.55 -8.33 7.43
N MET A 69 17.25 -7.35 6.57
CA MET A 69 16.08 -7.40 5.72
C MET A 69 16.17 -8.53 4.68
N PHE A 70 17.32 -8.69 4.05
CA PHE A 70 17.53 -9.79 3.09
C PHE A 70 17.43 -11.15 3.78
N ALA A 71 18.08 -11.31 4.93
CA ALA A 71 18.01 -12.54 5.71
C ALA A 71 16.59 -12.86 6.18
N TRP A 72 15.79 -11.81 6.45
CA TRP A 72 14.38 -11.97 6.80
C TRP A 72 13.58 -12.55 5.64
N PHE A 73 13.72 -11.99 4.43
CA PHE A 73 13.02 -12.50 3.24
C PHE A 73 13.38 -13.97 2.97
N ASP A 74 14.66 -14.32 3.06
CA ASP A 74 15.11 -15.72 2.93
C ASP A 74 14.45 -16.63 3.98
N SER A 75 14.43 -16.21 5.25
CA SER A 75 13.83 -16.98 6.36
C SER A 75 12.30 -17.09 6.27
N ALA A 76 11.65 -16.10 5.67
CA ALA A 76 10.22 -16.05 5.45
C ALA A 76 9.78 -16.83 4.18
N GLY A 77 10.72 -17.46 3.47
CA GLY A 77 10.46 -18.27 2.29
C GLY A 77 10.07 -17.44 1.06
N VAL A 78 10.61 -16.24 0.94
CA VAL A 78 10.43 -15.39 -0.24
C VAL A 78 11.57 -15.62 -1.21
N ASP A 79 11.29 -16.24 -2.34
CA ASP A 79 12.31 -16.73 -3.28
C ASP A 79 13.12 -15.62 -3.96
N GLU A 80 12.48 -14.48 -4.21
CA GLU A 80 13.09 -13.32 -4.86
C GLU A 80 12.86 -12.05 -4.05
N LEU A 81 13.91 -11.25 -3.88
CA LEU A 81 13.79 -9.95 -3.21
C LEU A 81 12.79 -9.07 -3.98
N PRO A 82 11.68 -8.65 -3.34
CA PRO A 82 10.68 -7.85 -4.03
C PRO A 82 11.20 -6.44 -4.34
N PRO A 83 10.71 -5.82 -5.42
CA PRO A 83 10.86 -4.39 -5.58
C PRO A 83 10.18 -3.68 -4.43
N MET A 84 10.88 -2.71 -3.83
CA MET A 84 10.38 -1.96 -2.69
C MET A 84 10.21 -0.50 -3.04
N PHE A 85 9.03 0.03 -2.72
CA PHE A 85 8.74 1.45 -2.78
C PHE A 85 8.99 2.08 -1.41
N ALA A 86 9.84 3.09 -1.36
CA ALA A 86 10.02 3.94 -0.18
C ALA A 86 9.54 5.35 -0.50
N GLY A 87 8.56 5.85 0.24
CA GLY A 87 7.93 7.12 -0.08
C GLY A 87 7.45 7.91 1.13
N GLU A 88 7.11 9.18 0.87
CA GLU A 88 6.48 10.07 1.83
C GLU A 88 5.03 10.36 1.43
N VAL A 89 4.14 10.47 2.39
CA VAL A 89 2.76 10.93 2.15
C VAL A 89 2.78 12.36 1.67
N VAL A 90 2.33 12.60 0.45
CA VAL A 90 2.13 13.95 -0.10
C VAL A 90 0.69 14.42 0.03
N GLU A 91 -0.26 13.47 0.05
CA GLU A 91 -1.66 13.81 0.24
C GLU A 91 -2.47 12.62 0.77
N LYS A 92 -3.52 12.95 1.53
CA LYS A 92 -4.51 12.01 2.02
C LYS A 92 -5.89 12.63 1.86
N PHE A 93 -6.77 11.89 1.18
CA PHE A 93 -8.17 12.26 1.00
C PHE A 93 -9.05 11.33 1.82
N ASP A 94 -9.99 11.92 2.56
CA ASP A 94 -11.08 11.21 3.22
C ASP A 94 -12.35 11.49 2.42
N LEU A 95 -12.76 10.55 1.57
CA LEU A 95 -13.82 10.73 0.57
C LEU A 95 -15.21 10.30 1.06
N GLY A 96 -15.38 10.14 2.34
CA GLY A 96 -16.65 9.75 2.95
C GLY A 96 -16.54 8.45 3.68
N SER A 97 -15.97 8.52 4.83
CA SER A 97 -16.11 7.47 5.83
C SER A 97 -17.36 7.70 6.66
N PRO A 98 -18.26 6.75 6.79
CA PRO A 98 -19.11 6.77 7.98
C PRO A 98 -18.18 6.61 9.18
N ALA A 99 -18.37 7.52 10.15
CA ALA A 99 -17.74 7.60 11.43
C ALA A 99 -16.97 6.36 11.94
N ARG A 100 -15.76 6.58 12.41
CA ARG A 100 -15.04 6.01 13.56
C ARG A 100 -15.78 4.98 14.42
N SER A 101 -16.28 3.90 13.85
CA SER A 101 -16.88 2.78 14.59
C SER A 101 -16.81 1.49 13.78
N ALA A 102 -15.79 1.34 12.96
CA ALA A 102 -15.51 0.05 12.37
C ALA A 102 -14.95 -0.84 13.49
N GLY A 103 -15.83 -1.60 14.13
CA GLY A 103 -15.43 -2.71 14.96
C GLY A 103 -14.61 -3.72 14.16
N PRO A 104 -14.00 -4.73 14.79
CA PRO A 104 -13.12 -5.72 14.15
C PRO A 104 -13.74 -6.39 12.91
N ALA A 105 -15.06 -6.49 12.81
CA ALA A 105 -15.75 -7.03 11.66
C ALA A 105 -15.66 -6.14 10.39
N ALA A 106 -15.66 -4.82 10.55
CA ALA A 106 -15.55 -3.90 9.40
C ALA A 106 -14.10 -3.73 8.92
N ALA A 107 -13.12 -4.02 9.75
CA ALA A 107 -11.73 -4.11 9.35
C ALA A 107 -11.50 -5.32 8.42
N ALA A 108 -12.20 -6.42 8.67
CA ALA A 108 -12.09 -7.64 7.85
C ALA A 108 -12.66 -7.49 6.43
N GLU A 109 -13.49 -6.46 6.18
CA GLU A 109 -14.05 -6.17 4.85
C GLU A 109 -13.26 -5.10 4.07
N THR A 110 -12.22 -4.52 4.67
CA THR A 110 -11.43 -3.47 4.03
C THR A 110 -10.64 -4.05 2.86
N VAL A 111 -10.89 -3.53 1.68
CA VAL A 111 -10.16 -3.87 0.46
C VAL A 111 -9.36 -2.67 0.00
N VAL A 112 -8.17 -2.93 -0.50
CA VAL A 112 -7.28 -1.90 -1.03
C VAL A 112 -7.01 -2.14 -2.51
N VAL A 113 -6.89 -1.05 -3.27
CA VAL A 113 -6.29 -1.03 -4.60
C VAL A 113 -5.01 -0.20 -4.50
N ALA A 114 -3.89 -0.79 -4.87
CA ALA A 114 -2.58 -0.13 -4.86
C ALA A 114 -1.93 -0.19 -6.24
N ALA A 115 -1.20 0.88 -6.58
CA ALA A 115 -0.38 0.96 -7.78
C ALA A 115 0.84 1.84 -7.53
N ILE A 116 1.98 1.45 -8.08
CA ILE A 116 3.18 2.28 -8.17
C ILE A 116 3.31 2.70 -9.63
N VAL A 117 3.35 4.01 -9.88
CA VAL A 117 3.22 4.56 -11.23
C VAL A 117 4.21 5.72 -11.45
N PRO A 118 4.80 5.82 -12.66
CA PRO A 118 5.50 7.02 -13.04
C PRO A 118 4.51 8.16 -13.32
N VAL A 119 4.82 9.37 -12.87
CA VAL A 119 4.03 10.58 -13.12
C VAL A 119 4.91 11.68 -13.70
N GLY A 120 4.40 12.38 -14.73
CA GLY A 120 5.11 13.53 -15.29
C GLY A 120 5.12 14.73 -14.33
N GLU A 121 3.98 15.02 -13.72
CA GLU A 121 3.80 16.17 -12.82
C GLU A 121 2.88 15.80 -11.64
N LEU A 122 3.46 15.74 -10.44
CA LEU A 122 2.73 15.39 -9.22
C LEU A 122 1.58 16.37 -8.91
N ASP A 123 1.79 17.67 -9.08
CA ASP A 123 0.77 18.68 -8.80
C ASP A 123 -0.41 18.57 -9.76
N ARG A 124 -0.18 18.18 -11.01
CA ARG A 124 -1.24 17.89 -11.97
C ARG A 124 -2.06 16.68 -11.55
N LEU A 125 -1.41 15.60 -11.10
CA LEU A 125 -2.11 14.43 -10.55
C LEU A 125 -2.96 14.82 -9.35
N ARG A 126 -2.42 15.58 -8.39
CA ARG A 126 -3.15 16.08 -7.22
C ARG A 126 -4.37 16.89 -7.61
N ALA A 127 -4.21 17.87 -8.51
CA ALA A 127 -5.32 18.70 -8.98
C ALA A 127 -6.43 17.86 -9.64
N ARG A 128 -6.06 16.82 -10.40
CA ARG A 128 -7.02 15.88 -11.03
C ARG A 128 -7.75 15.04 -9.99
N VAL A 129 -7.07 14.53 -8.96
CA VAL A 129 -7.71 13.80 -7.86
C VAL A 129 -8.71 14.68 -7.14
N HIS A 130 -8.35 15.93 -6.81
CA HIS A 130 -9.28 16.89 -6.20
C HIS A 130 -10.51 17.15 -7.07
N THR A 131 -10.31 17.41 -8.37
CA THR A 131 -11.42 17.64 -9.31
C THR A 131 -12.34 16.42 -9.47
N ALA A 132 -11.79 15.22 -9.33
CA ALA A 132 -12.52 13.96 -9.50
C ALA A 132 -13.02 13.37 -8.18
N ALA A 133 -12.85 14.05 -7.04
CA ALA A 133 -13.11 13.50 -5.70
C ALA A 133 -14.49 12.87 -5.57
N ASP A 134 -15.56 13.55 -6.03
CA ASP A 134 -16.93 13.03 -5.97
C ASP A 134 -17.11 11.76 -6.83
N ARG A 135 -16.49 11.72 -8.02
CA ARG A 135 -16.52 10.56 -8.91
C ARG A 135 -15.74 9.38 -8.32
N ILE A 136 -14.61 9.66 -7.70
CA ILE A 136 -13.79 8.66 -7.00
C ILE A 136 -14.59 8.10 -5.81
N ALA A 137 -15.22 8.95 -5.01
CA ALA A 137 -16.10 8.51 -3.92
C ALA A 137 -17.29 7.66 -4.42
N ALA A 138 -17.93 8.08 -5.52
CA ALA A 138 -19.04 7.33 -6.14
C ALA A 138 -18.61 5.94 -6.64
N SER A 139 -17.33 5.73 -6.98
CA SER A 139 -16.79 4.40 -7.35
C SER A 139 -16.52 3.49 -6.16
N GLY A 140 -16.82 3.95 -4.94
CA GLY A 140 -16.66 3.19 -3.70
C GLY A 140 -15.35 3.42 -2.96
N VAL A 141 -14.51 4.33 -3.44
CA VAL A 141 -13.28 4.73 -2.73
C VAL A 141 -13.65 5.54 -1.50
N ARG A 142 -13.21 5.10 -0.34
CA ARG A 142 -13.44 5.79 0.96
C ARG A 142 -12.28 6.65 1.37
N ARG A 143 -11.06 6.14 1.18
CA ARG A 143 -9.81 6.83 1.48
C ARG A 143 -8.83 6.67 0.33
N PHE A 144 -8.03 7.69 0.12
CA PHE A 144 -7.04 7.74 -0.94
C PHE A 144 -5.76 8.34 -0.36
N TRP A 145 -4.65 7.67 -0.57
CA TRP A 145 -3.32 8.17 -0.20
C TRP A 145 -2.46 8.27 -1.44
N LEU A 146 -1.74 9.35 -1.52
CA LEU A 146 -0.72 9.60 -2.52
C LEU A 146 0.63 9.70 -1.82
N TYR A 147 1.56 8.87 -2.24
CA TYR A 147 2.93 8.86 -1.74
C TYR A 147 3.87 9.19 -2.89
N ARG A 148 4.88 10.01 -2.63
CA ARG A 148 5.97 10.28 -3.57
C ARG A 148 7.18 9.46 -3.15
N ALA A 149 7.87 8.83 -4.11
CA ALA A 149 9.10 8.10 -3.82
C ALA A 149 10.20 9.02 -3.28
N LEU A 150 11.05 8.47 -2.41
CA LEU A 150 12.12 9.22 -1.75
C LEU A 150 13.32 9.47 -2.67
N ASP A 151 13.53 8.60 -3.64
CA ASP A 151 14.66 8.56 -4.57
C ASP A 151 14.29 8.96 -6.01
N ASP A 152 13.02 8.87 -6.38
CA ASP A 152 12.52 9.32 -7.68
C ASP A 152 11.24 10.17 -7.53
N ALA A 153 11.37 11.48 -7.70
CA ALA A 153 10.24 12.39 -7.61
C ALA A 153 9.17 12.18 -8.70
N ALA A 154 9.51 11.46 -9.77
CA ALA A 154 8.58 11.10 -10.84
C ALA A 154 7.84 9.77 -10.56
N GLU A 155 8.13 9.06 -9.49
CA GLU A 155 7.42 7.86 -9.09
C GLU A 155 6.50 8.11 -7.91
N VAL A 156 5.26 7.62 -8.00
CA VAL A 156 4.27 7.72 -6.92
C VAL A 156 3.62 6.36 -6.66
N MET A 157 3.29 6.13 -5.40
CA MET A 157 2.37 5.06 -5.02
C MET A 157 1.00 5.65 -4.70
N ILE A 158 -0.01 5.07 -5.29
CA ILE A 158 -1.42 5.36 -5.07
C ILE A 158 -2.01 4.20 -4.28
N LEU A 159 -2.60 4.49 -3.12
CA LEU A 159 -3.29 3.52 -2.30
C LEU A 159 -4.72 3.97 -2.09
N GLN A 160 -5.69 3.11 -2.41
CA GLN A 160 -7.11 3.42 -2.31
C GLN A 160 -7.80 2.37 -1.45
N GLU A 161 -8.51 2.80 -0.42
CA GLU A 161 -9.37 1.94 0.37
C GLU A 161 -10.77 1.92 -0.24
N ILE A 162 -11.25 0.72 -0.57
CA ILE A 162 -12.54 0.49 -1.22
C ILE A 162 -13.55 0.00 -0.18
N ALA A 163 -14.80 0.44 -0.35
CA ALA A 163 -15.86 0.18 0.60
C ALA A 163 -16.23 -1.30 0.73
N THR A 164 -16.20 -2.05 -0.37
CA THR A 164 -16.62 -3.46 -0.42
C THR A 164 -15.79 -4.25 -1.43
N GLU A 165 -15.64 -5.55 -1.19
CA GLU A 165 -14.96 -6.46 -2.11
C GLU A 165 -15.61 -6.46 -3.50
N ARG A 166 -16.96 -6.44 -3.56
CA ARG A 166 -17.69 -6.36 -4.83
C ARG A 166 -17.34 -5.12 -5.66
N GLN A 167 -17.11 -3.98 -5.01
CA GLN A 167 -16.66 -2.76 -5.71
C GLN A 167 -15.20 -2.88 -6.16
N ALA A 168 -14.34 -3.50 -5.34
CA ALA A 168 -12.95 -3.74 -5.72
C ALA A 168 -12.82 -4.70 -6.90
N GLU A 169 -13.68 -5.74 -6.99
CA GLU A 169 -13.74 -6.62 -8.16
C GLU A 169 -14.04 -5.88 -9.47
N GLN A 170 -14.73 -4.75 -9.41
CA GLN A 170 -14.98 -3.92 -10.61
C GLN A 170 -13.67 -3.33 -11.15
N TRP A 171 -12.73 -3.00 -10.27
CA TRP A 171 -11.40 -2.52 -10.68
C TRP A 171 -10.60 -3.60 -11.41
N ILE A 172 -10.75 -4.86 -10.98
CA ILE A 172 -10.14 -6.01 -11.64
C ILE A 172 -10.76 -6.25 -13.02
N ARG A 173 -12.11 -6.20 -13.10
CA ARG A 173 -12.86 -6.53 -14.33
C ARG A 173 -12.85 -5.40 -15.37
N HIS A 174 -12.69 -4.15 -14.95
CA HIS A 174 -12.74 -2.96 -15.80
C HIS A 174 -11.49 -2.08 -15.65
N PRO A 175 -10.29 -2.63 -15.93
CA PRO A 175 -9.04 -1.88 -15.80
C PRO A 175 -9.01 -0.63 -16.70
N ASP A 176 -9.72 -0.65 -17.84
CA ASP A 176 -9.77 0.47 -18.79
C ASP A 176 -10.35 1.75 -18.20
N ALA A 177 -11.30 1.66 -17.27
CA ALA A 177 -11.88 2.83 -16.61
C ALA A 177 -10.86 3.52 -15.71
N ALA A 178 -10.04 2.76 -15.01
CA ALA A 178 -8.94 3.27 -14.22
C ALA A 178 -7.81 3.80 -15.11
N ALA A 179 -7.48 3.09 -16.20
CA ALA A 179 -6.47 3.50 -17.17
C ALA A 179 -6.81 4.84 -17.82
N GLY A 180 -8.07 5.08 -18.19
CA GLY A 180 -8.53 6.36 -18.74
C GLY A 180 -8.31 7.52 -17.77
N PHE A 181 -8.69 7.37 -16.50
CA PHE A 181 -8.47 8.38 -15.46
C PHE A 181 -6.98 8.65 -15.25
N MET A 182 -6.18 7.59 -15.17
CA MET A 182 -4.74 7.68 -14.94
C MET A 182 -4.03 8.35 -16.13
N ALA A 183 -4.39 8.02 -17.37
CA ALA A 183 -3.85 8.67 -18.56
C ALA A 183 -4.20 10.18 -18.59
N GLU A 184 -5.43 10.55 -18.29
CA GLU A 184 -5.83 11.96 -18.16
C GLU A 184 -5.06 12.70 -17.05
N ALA A 185 -4.70 12.00 -15.98
CA ALA A 185 -3.90 12.53 -14.88
C ALA A 185 -2.40 12.63 -15.20
N GLY A 186 -1.96 12.20 -16.39
CA GLY A 186 -0.55 12.22 -16.82
C GLY A 186 0.27 11.07 -16.24
N VAL A 187 -0.39 10.01 -15.81
CA VAL A 187 0.25 8.76 -15.41
C VAL A 187 0.61 7.97 -16.67
N GLY A 188 1.82 7.43 -16.71
CA GLY A 188 2.34 6.65 -17.84
C GLY A 188 1.63 5.31 -18.08
N ALA A 189 2.36 4.33 -18.60
CA ALA A 189 1.79 3.01 -18.87
C ALA A 189 1.15 2.43 -17.60
N TYR A 190 -0.05 1.87 -17.78
CA TYR A 190 -0.85 1.31 -16.69
C TYR A 190 -0.11 0.14 -16.02
N PRO A 191 0.25 0.25 -14.75
CA PRO A 191 0.94 -0.80 -14.04
C PRO A 191 -0.02 -1.89 -13.61
N PRO A 192 0.46 -3.09 -13.29
CA PRO A 192 -0.35 -4.11 -12.64
C PRO A 192 -0.84 -3.57 -11.29
N LEU A 193 -2.16 -3.58 -11.09
CA LEU A 193 -2.75 -3.23 -9.80
C LEU A 193 -2.52 -4.36 -8.80
N PHE A 194 -2.34 -3.98 -7.55
CA PHE A 194 -2.62 -4.87 -6.44
C PHE A 194 -4.03 -4.60 -5.95
N VAL A 195 -4.87 -5.64 -5.91
CA VAL A 195 -6.19 -5.59 -5.29
C VAL A 195 -6.24 -6.64 -4.21
N GLY A 196 -6.42 -6.24 -2.97
CA GLY A 196 -6.31 -7.17 -1.85
C GLY A 196 -7.17 -6.80 -0.64
N ARG A 197 -7.46 -7.82 0.17
CA ARG A 197 -8.17 -7.70 1.43
C ARG A 197 -7.17 -7.44 2.55
N LEU A 198 -7.53 -6.57 3.48
CA LEU A 198 -6.79 -6.39 4.73
C LEU A 198 -6.76 -7.71 5.50
N VAL A 199 -5.55 -8.15 5.84
CA VAL A 199 -5.33 -9.29 6.74
C VAL A 199 -5.23 -8.77 8.16
N GLN A 200 -4.32 -7.82 8.40
CA GLN A 200 -4.05 -7.30 9.74
C GLN A 200 -3.36 -5.93 9.69
N THR A 201 -3.62 -5.14 10.70
CA THR A 201 -2.83 -3.96 11.06
C THR A 201 -2.18 -4.19 12.41
N PHE A 202 -0.88 -3.98 12.47
CA PHE A 202 -0.11 -4.02 13.72
C PHE A 202 0.33 -2.60 14.07
N GLU A 203 -0.13 -2.12 15.22
CA GLU A 203 0.43 -0.92 15.84
C GLU A 203 1.69 -1.30 16.59
N VAL A 204 2.80 -0.66 16.25
CA VAL A 204 4.10 -0.89 16.89
C VAL A 204 4.27 0.17 17.96
N PRO A 205 4.28 -0.22 19.28
CA PRO A 205 4.43 0.75 20.37
C PRO A 205 5.69 1.58 20.17
N GLY A 206 5.54 2.91 20.23
CA GLY A 206 6.69 3.81 20.17
C GLY A 206 7.58 3.63 21.42
N THR A 207 8.87 3.53 21.21
CA THR A 207 9.89 3.69 22.28
C THR A 207 10.02 5.15 22.66
#